data_c820a969e1d02c1daa2d2af5359209b4
#
_entry.id   c820a969e1d02c1daa2d2af5359209b4
#
_cell.length_a   1.000
_cell.length_b   1.000
_cell.length_c   1.000
_cell.angle_alpha   90.00
_cell.angle_beta   90.00
_cell.angle_gamma   90.00
#
_symmetry.space_group_name_H-M   'P 1'
#
loop_
_entity.id
_entity.type
_entity.pdbx_description
1 polymer ?
#
loop_
_entity_poly.entity_id
_entity_poly.type
_entity_poly.pdbx_seq_one_letter_code
_entity_poly.pdbx_strand_id
1 'polypeptide(L)'
;MNDNLKLFSGPVSSKNIIVEASVDNIVKKIQNLDHKYNYDEIFFDWVRCMFYTYANTCNKVGYSDREEKFKRIVDKHSKEVIEVFLECHAELVMLFEKEIDDYLGKIYHKLGIHNKMKGQFFTPFHLAKMMAETQVDQVIKKLKEEGKIKIADSACGSACLPLALLAVLKEKGINYQKRIFINCSDLDENAIQMAYVQLTLAGAKARCKNEDALRCKNEDALTGSWDTFSYAISDGTSLEFEVDYGRYKE
;
A
#
# COMPACT_ATOMS: atom_id res chain seq x y z
N MET A 1 -1.74 -24.25 0.45
CA MET A 1 -2.46 -23.06 0.93
C MET A 1 -1.49 -22.39 1.91
N ASN A 2 -1.17 -21.16 1.68
CA ASN A 2 -0.04 -20.49 2.32
C ASN A 2 -0.33 -20.24 3.80
N ASP A 3 0.52 -20.66 4.73
CA ASP A 3 0.26 -20.51 6.18
C ASP A 3 0.15 -19.03 6.60
N ASN A 4 0.81 -18.12 5.85
CA ASN A 4 0.73 -16.67 6.06
C ASN A 4 -0.63 -16.09 5.69
N LEU A 5 -1.30 -16.61 4.66
CA LEU A 5 -2.67 -16.23 4.32
C LEU A 5 -3.66 -16.65 5.41
N LYS A 6 -3.38 -17.73 6.15
CA LYS A 6 -4.23 -18.16 7.27
C LYS A 6 -4.16 -17.19 8.47
N LEU A 7 -3.00 -16.54 8.72
CA LEU A 7 -2.86 -15.55 9.78
C LEU A 7 -3.71 -14.30 9.51
N PHE A 8 -3.80 -13.85 8.25
CA PHE A 8 -4.55 -12.66 7.85
C PHE A 8 -5.91 -12.95 7.20
N SER A 9 -6.30 -14.22 7.02
CA SER A 9 -7.57 -14.66 6.44
C SER A 9 -8.49 -15.42 7.41
N GLY A 10 -8.11 -15.57 8.67
CA GLY A 10 -8.93 -16.21 9.69
C GLY A 10 -10.16 -15.37 10.05
N PRO A 11 -11.31 -15.99 10.44
CA PRO A 11 -12.46 -15.24 10.88
C PRO A 11 -12.09 -14.45 12.13
N VAL A 12 -12.17 -13.12 12.04
CA VAL A 12 -12.11 -12.25 13.21
C VAL A 12 -13.26 -12.64 14.13
N SER A 13 -12.95 -13.10 15.34
CA SER A 13 -13.96 -13.46 16.35
C SER A 13 -14.90 -12.27 16.55
N SER A 14 -16.12 -12.40 16.07
CA SER A 14 -17.18 -11.41 16.17
C SER A 14 -17.66 -11.28 17.62
N LYS A 15 -16.94 -10.55 18.44
CA LYS A 15 -17.58 -9.87 19.58
C LYS A 15 -18.21 -8.59 19.00
N ASN A 16 -19.52 -8.57 18.91
CA ASN A 16 -20.35 -7.49 18.41
C ASN A 16 -20.18 -6.20 19.22
N ILE A 17 -19.13 -5.45 18.92
CA ILE A 17 -19.08 -4.01 19.07
C ILE A 17 -18.76 -3.53 17.67
N ILE A 18 -19.74 -2.93 17.00
CA ILE A 18 -19.50 -2.19 15.74
C ILE A 18 -18.70 -0.95 16.13
N VAL A 19 -17.42 -1.13 16.37
CA VAL A 19 -16.49 -0.01 16.45
C VAL A 19 -16.27 0.44 15.02
N GLU A 20 -16.71 1.65 14.71
CA GLU A 20 -16.45 2.21 13.38
C GLU A 20 -14.94 2.29 13.17
N ALA A 21 -14.46 1.67 12.08
CA ALA A 21 -13.03 1.64 11.77
C ALA A 21 -12.50 3.07 11.59
N SER A 22 -11.41 3.39 12.24
CA SER A 22 -10.80 4.71 12.20
C SER A 22 -9.28 4.66 12.39
N VAL A 23 -8.59 5.64 11.79
CA VAL A 23 -7.14 5.83 12.02
C VAL A 23 -6.83 5.96 13.53
N ASP A 24 -7.70 6.64 14.29
CA ASP A 24 -7.50 6.83 15.73
C ASP A 24 -7.58 5.52 16.51
N ASN A 25 -8.43 4.58 16.09
CA ASN A 25 -8.52 3.26 16.73
C ASN A 25 -7.24 2.47 16.50
N ILE A 26 -6.71 2.47 15.26
CA ILE A 26 -5.45 1.80 14.92
C ILE A 26 -4.31 2.40 15.76
N VAL A 27 -4.22 3.73 15.81
CA VAL A 27 -3.19 4.43 16.60
C VAL A 27 -3.29 4.06 18.08
N LYS A 28 -4.50 4.08 18.67
CA LYS A 28 -4.72 3.69 20.07
C LYS A 28 -4.34 2.24 20.35
N LYS A 29 -4.65 1.31 19.44
CA LYS A 29 -4.26 -0.10 19.60
C LYS A 29 -2.75 -0.26 19.67
N ILE A 30 -2.01 0.42 18.78
CA ILE A 30 -0.54 0.41 18.78
C ILE A 30 0.00 1.06 20.05
N GLN A 31 -0.58 2.20 20.48
CA GLN A 31 -0.13 2.93 21.68
C GLN A 31 -0.45 2.22 23.00
N ASN A 32 -1.47 1.38 23.02
CA ASN A 32 -1.85 0.57 24.20
C ASN A 32 -0.96 -0.67 24.37
N LEU A 33 -0.12 -1.00 23.42
CA LEU A 33 0.92 -2.03 23.63
C LEU A 33 1.89 -1.58 24.74
N ASP A 34 2.47 -2.55 25.44
CA ASP A 34 3.43 -2.32 26.53
C ASP A 34 4.50 -1.29 26.12
N HIS A 35 4.80 -0.33 27.01
CA HIS A 35 5.79 0.75 26.80
C HIS A 35 7.21 0.26 26.49
N LYS A 36 7.50 -1.02 26.61
CA LYS A 36 8.76 -1.62 26.16
C LYS A 36 8.94 -1.63 24.63
N TYR A 37 7.84 -1.46 23.88
CA TYR A 37 7.88 -1.46 22.42
C TYR A 37 8.07 -0.05 21.87
N ASN A 38 8.97 0.07 20.88
CA ASN A 38 9.09 1.29 20.09
C ASN A 38 7.98 1.31 19.03
N TYR A 39 7.16 2.37 19.01
CA TYR A 39 6.06 2.51 18.05
C TYR A 39 6.51 2.49 16.58
N ASP A 40 7.71 3.02 16.29
CA ASP A 40 8.30 2.98 14.95
C ASP A 40 8.50 1.54 14.51
N GLU A 41 9.10 0.73 15.37
CA GLU A 41 9.38 -0.67 15.12
C GLU A 41 8.07 -1.47 14.93
N ILE A 42 7.10 -1.29 15.82
CA ILE A 42 5.78 -1.93 15.75
C ILE A 42 5.06 -1.56 14.46
N PHE A 43 5.03 -0.27 14.12
CA PHE A 43 4.36 0.21 12.91
C PHE A 43 5.00 -0.38 11.64
N PHE A 44 6.32 -0.30 11.53
CA PHE A 44 6.99 -0.83 10.34
C PHE A 44 6.97 -2.35 10.26
N ASP A 45 7.05 -3.08 11.37
CA ASP A 45 6.92 -4.53 11.37
C ASP A 45 5.49 -4.97 10.98
N TRP A 46 4.46 -4.24 11.41
CA TRP A 46 3.09 -4.43 10.93
C TRP A 46 2.96 -4.19 9.42
N VAL A 47 3.48 -3.08 8.91
CA VAL A 47 3.48 -2.78 7.46
C VAL A 47 4.23 -3.86 6.67
N ARG A 48 5.39 -4.30 7.15
CA ARG A 48 6.18 -5.39 6.53
C ARG A 48 5.42 -6.72 6.49
N CYS A 49 4.71 -7.07 7.55
CA CYS A 49 3.88 -8.27 7.57
C CYS A 49 2.82 -8.23 6.46
N MET A 50 2.12 -7.12 6.29
CA MET A 50 1.16 -6.94 5.19
C MET A 50 1.84 -7.00 3.83
N PHE A 51 2.95 -6.27 3.65
CA PHE A 51 3.71 -6.25 2.42
C PHE A 51 4.17 -7.66 2.00
N TYR A 52 4.80 -8.42 2.89
CA TYR A 52 5.24 -9.78 2.57
C TYR A 52 4.08 -10.71 2.25
N THR A 53 2.97 -10.59 2.96
CA THR A 53 1.77 -11.39 2.71
C THR A 53 1.21 -11.13 1.31
N TYR A 54 1.03 -9.85 0.94
CA TYR A 54 0.50 -9.48 -0.37
C TYR A 54 1.48 -9.82 -1.49
N ALA A 55 2.77 -9.48 -1.32
CA ALA A 55 3.79 -9.77 -2.32
C ALA A 55 3.95 -11.29 -2.55
N ASN A 56 3.86 -12.12 -1.52
CA ASN A 56 3.93 -13.57 -1.63
C ASN A 56 2.72 -14.18 -2.34
N THR A 57 1.58 -13.50 -2.29
CA THR A 57 0.39 -13.92 -3.04
C THR A 57 0.55 -13.66 -4.52
N CYS A 58 1.15 -12.51 -4.88
CA CYS A 58 1.22 -12.04 -6.26
C CYS A 58 2.48 -12.48 -7.00
N ASN A 59 3.61 -12.65 -6.31
CA ASN A 59 4.90 -12.92 -6.95
C ASN A 59 5.65 -14.08 -6.29
N LYS A 60 5.96 -15.12 -7.07
CA LYS A 60 6.73 -16.27 -6.60
C LYS A 60 8.24 -16.03 -6.57
N VAL A 61 8.74 -15.06 -7.35
CA VAL A 61 10.17 -14.70 -7.33
C VAL A 61 10.47 -14.03 -5.99
N GLY A 62 11.49 -14.51 -5.29
CA GLY A 62 11.87 -14.02 -3.95
C GLY A 62 10.90 -14.44 -2.83
N TYR A 63 10.01 -15.41 -3.08
CA TYR A 63 9.07 -15.92 -2.08
C TYR A 63 9.76 -16.39 -0.80
N SER A 64 10.77 -17.24 -0.93
CA SER A 64 11.45 -17.84 0.23
C SER A 64 12.14 -16.79 1.12
N ASP A 65 12.75 -15.76 0.53
CA ASP A 65 13.38 -14.67 1.27
C ASP A 65 12.32 -13.83 2.02
N ARG A 66 11.21 -13.48 1.36
CA ARG A 66 10.12 -12.74 2.00
C ARG A 66 9.44 -13.56 3.09
N GLU A 67 9.27 -14.87 2.89
CA GLU A 67 8.71 -15.78 3.87
C GLU A 67 9.60 -15.89 5.12
N GLU A 68 10.91 -15.95 4.94
CA GLU A 68 11.85 -15.95 6.05
C GLU A 68 11.81 -14.62 6.82
N LYS A 69 11.80 -13.48 6.11
CA LYS A 69 11.67 -12.16 6.74
C LYS A 69 10.35 -12.01 7.49
N PHE A 70 9.24 -12.50 6.95
CA PHE A 70 7.94 -12.52 7.62
C PHE A 70 8.01 -13.34 8.92
N LYS A 71 8.55 -14.57 8.88
CA LYS A 71 8.68 -15.43 10.06
C LYS A 71 9.53 -14.78 11.14
N ARG A 72 10.65 -14.15 10.78
CA ARG A 72 11.49 -13.44 11.75
C ARG A 72 10.72 -12.33 12.49
N ILE A 73 9.81 -11.61 11.82
CA ILE A 73 8.99 -10.61 12.48
C ILE A 73 7.98 -11.29 13.42
N VAL A 74 7.30 -12.33 12.98
CA VAL A 74 6.32 -13.05 13.80
C VAL A 74 6.98 -13.67 15.05
N ASP A 75 8.16 -14.28 14.89
CA ASP A 75 8.90 -14.92 15.99
C ASP A 75 9.47 -13.90 17.00
N LYS A 76 9.71 -12.66 16.56
CA LYS A 76 10.21 -11.56 17.39
C LYS A 76 9.15 -11.02 18.35
N HIS A 77 7.89 -11.05 17.95
CA HIS A 77 6.80 -10.43 18.69
C HIS A 77 5.97 -11.43 19.51
N SER A 78 5.40 -10.94 20.62
CA SER A 78 4.46 -11.76 21.39
C SER A 78 3.16 -11.98 20.61
N LYS A 79 2.42 -13.03 21.00
CA LYS A 79 1.11 -13.34 20.42
C LYS A 79 0.15 -12.15 20.47
N GLU A 80 0.17 -11.39 21.58
CA GLU A 80 -0.63 -10.18 21.77
C GLU A 80 -0.33 -9.11 20.70
N VAL A 81 0.94 -8.87 20.38
CA VAL A 81 1.34 -7.92 19.33
C VAL A 81 0.85 -8.39 17.97
N ILE A 82 0.97 -9.68 17.68
CA ILE A 82 0.48 -10.24 16.41
C ILE A 82 -1.06 -10.13 16.31
N GLU A 83 -1.79 -10.33 17.40
CA GLU A 83 -3.24 -10.11 17.44
C GLU A 83 -3.59 -8.63 17.12
N VAL A 84 -2.84 -7.68 17.68
CA VAL A 84 -3.00 -6.25 17.37
C VAL A 84 -2.70 -5.98 15.88
N PHE A 85 -1.69 -6.62 15.28
CA PHE A 85 -1.41 -6.49 13.85
C PHE A 85 -2.60 -6.94 13.00
N LEU A 86 -3.23 -8.06 13.35
CA LEU A 86 -4.40 -8.59 12.65
C LEU A 86 -5.61 -7.66 12.77
N GLU A 87 -5.87 -7.14 13.96
CA GLU A 87 -6.96 -6.20 14.19
C GLU A 87 -6.74 -4.87 13.44
N CYS A 88 -5.53 -4.31 13.48
CA CYS A 88 -5.18 -3.09 12.75
C CYS A 88 -5.30 -3.31 11.24
N HIS A 89 -4.91 -4.49 10.73
CA HIS A 89 -5.06 -4.84 9.33
C HIS A 89 -6.54 -4.91 8.92
N ALA A 90 -7.39 -5.57 9.72
CA ALA A 90 -8.83 -5.64 9.45
C ALA A 90 -9.47 -4.23 9.40
N GLU A 91 -9.11 -3.35 10.34
CA GLU A 91 -9.58 -1.96 10.32
C GLU A 91 -9.07 -1.19 9.09
N LEU A 92 -7.81 -1.38 8.71
CA LEU A 92 -7.25 -0.74 7.51
C LEU A 92 -8.00 -1.17 6.23
N VAL A 93 -8.33 -2.45 6.09
CA VAL A 93 -9.15 -2.96 4.99
C VAL A 93 -10.53 -2.27 4.98
N MET A 94 -11.21 -2.21 6.12
CA MET A 94 -12.52 -1.55 6.23
C MET A 94 -12.46 -0.06 5.86
N LEU A 95 -11.37 0.63 6.19
CA LEU A 95 -11.16 2.03 5.81
C LEU A 95 -11.04 2.17 4.29
N PHE A 96 -10.28 1.31 3.61
CA PHE A 96 -10.14 1.33 2.15
C PHE A 96 -11.42 0.92 1.40
N GLU A 97 -12.25 0.05 1.98
CA GLU A 97 -13.57 -0.26 1.44
C GLU A 97 -14.48 0.98 1.43
N LYS A 98 -14.40 1.80 2.47
CA LYS A 98 -15.19 3.02 2.61
C LYS A 98 -14.69 4.12 1.65
N GLU A 99 -13.40 4.43 1.70
CA GLU A 99 -12.80 5.53 0.96
C GLU A 99 -11.32 5.26 0.65
N ILE A 100 -10.81 5.85 -0.43
CA ILE A 100 -9.36 5.84 -0.73
C ILE A 100 -8.72 7.04 -0.07
N ASP A 101 -7.71 6.79 0.77
CA ASP A 101 -6.98 7.83 1.49
C ASP A 101 -5.56 7.35 1.82
N ASP A 102 -4.66 8.25 2.24
CA ASP A 102 -3.33 7.92 2.75
C ASP A 102 -3.38 7.53 4.24
N TYR A 103 -3.99 6.38 4.53
CA TYR A 103 -4.18 5.93 5.92
C TYR A 103 -2.87 5.63 6.63
N LEU A 104 -1.93 4.94 5.96
CA LEU A 104 -0.63 4.63 6.59
C LEU A 104 0.20 5.89 6.83
N GLY A 105 0.17 6.87 5.92
CA GLY A 105 0.79 8.17 6.15
C GLY A 105 0.16 8.92 7.34
N LYS A 106 -1.16 8.88 7.48
CA LYS A 106 -1.87 9.47 8.64
C LYS A 106 -1.51 8.78 9.95
N ILE A 107 -1.46 7.44 9.98
CA ILE A 107 -1.06 6.67 11.16
C ILE A 107 0.38 7.00 11.54
N TYR A 108 1.29 7.01 10.56
CA TYR A 108 2.70 7.38 10.73
C TYR A 108 2.85 8.74 11.43
N HIS A 109 2.12 9.76 10.94
CA HIS A 109 2.15 11.09 11.55
C HIS A 109 1.56 11.11 12.97
N LYS A 110 0.43 10.42 13.20
CA LYS A 110 -0.22 10.40 14.51
C LYS A 110 0.57 9.63 15.58
N LEU A 111 1.33 8.61 15.18
CA LEU A 111 2.26 7.92 16.06
C LEU A 111 3.54 8.73 16.37
N GLY A 112 3.72 9.87 15.69
CA GLY A 112 4.89 10.71 15.88
C GLY A 112 6.18 10.11 15.31
N ILE A 113 6.08 9.17 14.38
CA ILE A 113 7.20 8.51 13.71
C ILE A 113 7.84 9.52 12.74
N HIS A 114 8.48 10.54 13.29
CA HIS A 114 9.15 11.55 12.49
C HIS A 114 10.64 11.27 12.47
N ASN A 115 11.14 10.82 11.35
CA ASN A 115 12.58 10.79 11.18
C ASN A 115 13.08 12.22 10.90
N LYS A 116 13.23 13.00 11.97
CA LYS A 116 13.74 14.39 11.91
C LYS A 116 15.09 14.49 11.17
N MET A 117 15.87 13.42 11.17
CA MET A 117 17.18 13.38 10.50
C MET A 117 17.06 13.19 8.98
N LYS A 118 16.01 12.54 8.50
CA LYS A 118 15.78 12.31 7.05
C LYS A 118 14.94 13.40 6.39
N GLY A 119 14.33 14.31 7.16
CA GLY A 119 13.47 15.39 6.62
C GLY A 119 12.27 14.87 5.82
N GLN A 120 11.82 13.65 6.09
CA GLN A 120 10.77 13.00 5.34
C GLN A 120 9.40 13.41 5.90
N PHE A 121 8.66 14.18 5.12
CA PHE A 121 7.28 14.58 5.42
C PHE A 121 6.37 14.09 4.31
N PHE A 122 5.37 13.31 4.66
CA PHE A 122 4.34 12.92 3.70
C PHE A 122 3.40 14.11 3.42
N THR A 123 3.04 14.28 2.17
CA THR A 123 2.11 15.33 1.75
C THR A 123 0.74 15.11 2.40
N PRO A 124 0.10 16.13 3.01
CA PRO A 124 -1.25 15.98 3.50
C PRO A 124 -2.22 15.59 2.38
N PHE A 125 -3.06 14.57 2.63
CA PHE A 125 -3.90 13.98 1.59
C PHE A 125 -4.87 14.99 0.93
N HIS A 126 -5.40 15.95 1.70
CA HIS A 126 -6.27 17.00 1.13
C HIS A 126 -5.54 17.89 0.11
N LEU A 127 -4.25 18.14 0.32
CA LEU A 127 -3.42 18.87 -0.64
C LEU A 127 -3.15 18.02 -1.89
N ALA A 128 -2.82 16.75 -1.70
CA ALA A 128 -2.66 15.79 -2.79
C ALA A 128 -3.95 15.68 -3.64
N LYS A 129 -5.12 15.66 -2.99
CA LYS A 129 -6.43 15.61 -3.65
C LYS A 129 -6.70 16.88 -4.48
N MET A 130 -6.41 18.06 -3.93
CA MET A 130 -6.48 19.31 -4.67
C MET A 130 -5.58 19.30 -5.92
N MET A 131 -4.35 18.80 -5.80
CA MET A 131 -3.45 18.65 -6.95
C MET A 131 -4.00 17.67 -7.98
N ALA A 132 -4.56 16.54 -7.54
CA ALA A 132 -5.19 15.57 -8.43
C ALA A 132 -6.40 16.16 -9.18
N GLU A 133 -7.23 16.96 -8.52
CA GLU A 133 -8.37 17.65 -9.13
C GLU A 133 -7.96 18.58 -10.27
N THR A 134 -6.80 19.25 -10.17
CA THR A 134 -6.29 20.11 -11.25
C THR A 134 -5.85 19.33 -12.48
N GLN A 135 -5.49 18.07 -12.33
CA GLN A 135 -4.93 17.23 -13.42
C GLN A 135 -5.91 16.20 -13.98
N VAL A 136 -6.97 15.89 -13.24
CA VAL A 136 -7.84 14.75 -13.53
C VAL A 136 -8.51 14.83 -14.90
N ASP A 137 -8.87 16.02 -15.37
CA ASP A 137 -9.52 16.17 -16.66
C ASP A 137 -8.57 15.83 -17.83
N GLN A 138 -7.28 16.15 -17.69
CA GLN A 138 -6.25 15.72 -18.65
C GLN A 138 -6.06 14.20 -18.63
N VAL A 139 -6.05 13.59 -17.43
CA VAL A 139 -5.99 12.13 -17.25
C VAL A 139 -7.19 11.45 -17.90
N ILE A 140 -8.40 11.96 -17.68
CA ILE A 140 -9.63 11.43 -18.28
C ILE A 140 -9.60 11.56 -19.82
N LYS A 141 -9.11 12.68 -20.33
CA LYS A 141 -8.94 12.88 -21.79
C LYS A 141 -8.02 11.82 -22.37
N LYS A 142 -6.84 11.63 -21.79
CA LYS A 142 -5.89 10.57 -22.22
C LYS A 142 -6.50 9.18 -22.12
N LEU A 143 -7.22 8.88 -21.05
CA LEU A 143 -7.90 7.60 -20.89
C LEU A 143 -8.96 7.34 -21.97
N LYS A 144 -9.60 8.39 -22.49
CA LYS A 144 -10.55 8.28 -23.61
C LYS A 144 -9.83 8.04 -24.93
N GLU A 145 -8.69 8.69 -25.14
CA GLU A 145 -7.90 8.61 -26.38
C GLU A 145 -7.10 7.30 -26.47
N GLU A 146 -6.42 6.90 -25.38
CA GLU A 146 -5.47 5.79 -25.36
C GLU A 146 -6.05 4.49 -24.75
N GLY A 147 -7.21 4.56 -24.10
CA GLY A 147 -7.83 3.43 -23.41
C GLY A 147 -7.16 3.06 -22.08
N LYS A 148 -5.83 3.04 -22.04
CA LYS A 148 -5.00 2.75 -20.85
C LYS A 148 -3.85 3.75 -20.77
N ILE A 149 -3.50 4.17 -19.54
CA ILE A 149 -2.38 5.10 -19.31
C ILE A 149 -1.43 4.59 -18.24
N LYS A 150 -0.20 5.09 -18.28
CA LYS A 150 0.81 4.88 -17.24
C LYS A 150 1.05 6.20 -16.51
N ILE A 151 1.18 6.11 -15.20
CA ILE A 151 1.48 7.23 -14.30
C ILE A 151 2.74 6.86 -13.53
N ALA A 152 3.65 7.80 -13.35
CA ALA A 152 4.86 7.60 -12.58
C ALA A 152 4.97 8.63 -11.45
N ASP A 153 5.40 8.16 -10.28
CA ASP A 153 5.78 8.98 -9.14
C ASP A 153 7.14 8.46 -8.63
N SER A 154 8.18 9.26 -8.85
CA SER A 154 9.58 8.88 -8.56
C SER A 154 10.06 9.21 -7.15
N ALA A 155 9.20 9.78 -6.32
CA ALA A 155 9.42 10.08 -4.91
C ALA A 155 8.10 9.90 -4.14
N CYS A 156 7.50 8.72 -4.30
CA CYS A 156 6.09 8.48 -3.98
C CYS A 156 5.76 8.49 -2.48
N GLY A 157 6.74 8.35 -1.60
CA GLY A 157 6.49 8.21 -0.18
C GLY A 157 5.54 7.04 0.11
N SER A 158 4.48 7.30 0.86
CA SER A 158 3.37 6.35 1.12
C SER A 158 2.40 6.15 -0.06
N ALA A 159 2.67 6.74 -1.23
CA ALA A 159 1.81 6.84 -2.41
C ALA A 159 0.64 7.83 -2.26
N CYS A 160 0.80 8.88 -1.46
CA CYS A 160 -0.25 9.86 -1.21
C CYS A 160 -0.80 10.50 -2.50
N LEU A 161 0.08 10.96 -3.43
CA LEU A 161 -0.35 11.56 -4.71
C LEU A 161 -1.05 10.55 -5.63
N PRO A 162 -0.53 9.34 -5.89
CA PRO A 162 -1.25 8.32 -6.62
C PRO A 162 -2.63 7.99 -6.04
N LEU A 163 -2.71 7.78 -4.71
CA LEU A 163 -3.98 7.48 -4.02
C LEU A 163 -4.99 8.62 -4.19
N ALA A 164 -4.56 9.87 -4.07
CA ALA A 164 -5.42 11.03 -4.26
C ALA A 164 -6.00 11.08 -5.67
N LEU A 165 -5.19 10.79 -6.70
CA LEU A 165 -5.67 10.72 -8.08
C LEU A 165 -6.69 9.58 -8.26
N LEU A 166 -6.45 8.39 -7.67
CA LEU A 166 -7.39 7.28 -7.72
C LEU A 166 -8.71 7.62 -7.02
N ALA A 167 -8.66 8.33 -5.87
CA ALA A 167 -9.85 8.80 -5.16
C ALA A 167 -10.69 9.74 -6.04
N VAL A 168 -10.07 10.75 -6.65
CA VAL A 168 -10.76 11.70 -7.54
C VAL A 168 -11.34 11.02 -8.78
N LEU A 169 -10.62 10.07 -9.37
CA LEU A 169 -11.13 9.27 -10.50
C LEU A 169 -12.33 8.43 -10.10
N LYS A 170 -12.30 7.79 -8.92
CA LYS A 170 -13.42 7.02 -8.36
C LYS A 170 -14.65 7.92 -8.14
N GLU A 171 -14.47 9.12 -7.58
CA GLU A 171 -15.54 10.12 -7.41
C GLU A 171 -16.16 10.56 -8.73
N LYS A 172 -15.36 10.64 -9.79
CA LYS A 172 -15.84 10.94 -11.16
C LYS A 172 -16.42 9.71 -11.89
N GLY A 173 -16.58 8.57 -11.20
CA GLY A 173 -17.13 7.33 -11.78
C GLY A 173 -16.20 6.62 -12.77
N ILE A 174 -14.91 6.93 -12.76
CA ILE A 174 -13.92 6.30 -13.64
C ILE A 174 -13.34 5.06 -12.97
N ASN A 175 -13.54 3.89 -13.58
CA ASN A 175 -12.85 2.68 -13.16
C ASN A 175 -11.39 2.72 -13.60
N TYR A 176 -10.48 2.94 -12.64
CA TYR A 176 -9.05 3.03 -12.86
C TYR A 176 -8.35 1.66 -12.86
N GLN A 177 -8.93 0.63 -12.23
CA GLN A 177 -8.29 -0.64 -11.92
C GLN A 177 -7.74 -1.37 -13.15
N LYS A 178 -8.48 -1.31 -14.29
CA LYS A 178 -8.07 -1.96 -15.55
C LYS A 178 -7.41 -1.01 -16.55
N ARG A 179 -7.37 0.29 -16.24
CA ARG A 179 -7.02 1.33 -17.20
C ARG A 179 -5.80 2.16 -16.82
N ILE A 180 -5.43 2.17 -15.52
CA ILE A 180 -4.28 2.93 -15.03
C ILE A 180 -3.25 1.99 -14.46
N PHE A 181 -2.00 2.15 -14.90
CA PHE A 181 -0.84 1.49 -14.34
C PHE A 181 0.04 2.53 -13.65
N ILE A 182 0.39 2.29 -12.38
CA ILE A 182 1.14 3.23 -11.55
C ILE A 182 2.55 2.68 -11.33
N ASN A 183 3.57 3.50 -11.64
CA ASN A 183 4.96 3.25 -11.26
C ASN A 183 5.31 4.14 -10.09
N CYS A 184 5.64 3.55 -8.95
CA CYS A 184 6.11 4.24 -7.75
C CYS A 184 7.57 3.88 -7.50
N SER A 185 8.41 4.87 -7.21
CA SER A 185 9.73 4.64 -6.66
C SER A 185 10.00 5.59 -5.49
N ASP A 186 10.84 5.15 -4.55
CA ASP A 186 11.31 5.93 -3.43
C ASP A 186 12.64 5.34 -2.91
N LEU A 187 13.47 6.17 -2.28
CA LEU A 187 14.71 5.75 -1.64
C LEU A 187 14.48 4.99 -0.33
N ASP A 188 13.39 5.31 0.36
CA ASP A 188 13.06 4.68 1.63
C ASP A 188 12.26 3.39 1.40
N GLU A 189 12.86 2.25 1.73
CA GLU A 189 12.21 0.94 1.64
C GLU A 189 10.90 0.89 2.45
N ASN A 190 10.84 1.52 3.62
CA ASN A 190 9.63 1.57 4.42
C ASN A 190 8.49 2.32 3.72
N ALA A 191 8.83 3.46 3.07
CA ALA A 191 7.86 4.23 2.30
C ALA A 191 7.31 3.39 1.13
N ILE A 192 8.19 2.70 0.41
CA ILE A 192 7.77 1.80 -0.69
C ILE A 192 6.88 0.65 -0.21
N GLN A 193 7.15 0.08 0.96
CA GLN A 193 6.30 -0.96 1.52
C GLN A 193 4.93 -0.41 1.91
N MET A 194 4.86 0.81 2.49
CA MET A 194 3.59 1.50 2.73
C MET A 194 2.83 1.74 1.43
N ALA A 195 3.51 2.29 0.41
CA ALA A 195 2.92 2.53 -0.92
C ALA A 195 2.35 1.26 -1.54
N TYR A 196 3.12 0.16 -1.49
CA TYR A 196 2.69 -1.14 -1.99
C TYR A 196 1.41 -1.63 -1.33
N VAL A 197 1.37 -1.62 0.02
CA VAL A 197 0.20 -2.06 0.80
C VAL A 197 -1.02 -1.22 0.45
N GLN A 198 -0.89 0.10 0.46
CA GLN A 198 -2.01 1.01 0.21
C GLN A 198 -2.55 0.92 -1.22
N LEU A 199 -1.67 0.87 -2.22
CA LEU A 199 -2.08 0.72 -3.62
C LEU A 199 -2.74 -0.65 -3.87
N THR A 200 -2.27 -1.71 -3.19
CA THR A 200 -2.92 -3.03 -3.23
C THR A 200 -4.34 -2.96 -2.66
N LEU A 201 -4.52 -2.36 -1.47
CA LEU A 201 -5.83 -2.19 -0.84
C LEU A 201 -6.76 -1.27 -1.64
N ALA A 202 -6.22 -0.25 -2.31
CA ALA A 202 -6.99 0.59 -3.22
C ALA A 202 -7.38 -0.13 -4.52
N GLY A 203 -6.93 -1.36 -4.74
CA GLY A 203 -7.18 -2.10 -5.97
C GLY A 203 -6.46 -1.55 -7.20
N ALA A 204 -5.32 -0.88 -7.03
CA ALA A 204 -4.58 -0.28 -8.12
C ALA A 204 -3.60 -1.27 -8.77
N LYS A 205 -3.46 -1.23 -10.09
CA LYS A 205 -2.33 -1.86 -10.77
C LYS A 205 -1.09 -0.98 -10.59
N ALA A 206 -0.15 -1.43 -9.77
CA ALA A 206 1.01 -0.63 -9.47
C ALA A 206 2.30 -1.47 -9.45
N ARG A 207 3.41 -0.80 -9.68
CA ARG A 207 4.75 -1.28 -9.47
C ARG A 207 5.44 -0.36 -8.48
N CYS A 208 6.01 -0.93 -7.44
CA CYS A 208 6.74 -0.18 -6.42
C CYS A 208 8.20 -0.64 -6.41
N LYS A 209 9.13 0.29 -6.52
CA LYS A 209 10.57 0.05 -6.52
C LYS A 209 11.27 0.88 -5.46
N ASN A 210 12.17 0.25 -4.72
CA ASN A 210 13.10 0.96 -3.87
C ASN A 210 14.32 1.34 -4.71
N GLU A 211 14.34 2.57 -5.22
CA GLU A 211 15.41 3.08 -6.08
C GLU A 211 15.50 4.61 -6.03
N ASP A 212 16.68 5.12 -6.36
CA ASP A 212 16.94 6.56 -6.47
C ASP A 212 16.28 7.13 -7.74
N ALA A 213 15.43 8.14 -7.58
CA ALA A 213 14.79 8.87 -8.67
C ALA A 213 15.79 9.44 -9.69
N LEU A 214 16.99 9.83 -9.23
CA LEU A 214 18.07 10.35 -10.09
C LEU A 214 18.74 9.27 -10.95
N ARG A 215 18.59 7.99 -10.58
CA ARG A 215 19.07 6.84 -11.37
C ARG A 215 18.04 6.31 -12.36
N CYS A 216 16.79 6.73 -12.24
CA CYS A 216 15.75 6.42 -13.23
C CYS A 216 16.08 7.14 -14.54
N LYS A 217 16.83 6.50 -15.43
CA LYS A 217 16.94 6.95 -16.83
C LYS A 217 15.56 6.89 -17.46
N ASN A 218 15.21 7.88 -18.28
CA ASN A 218 13.91 7.97 -18.97
C ASN A 218 13.52 6.69 -19.74
N GLU A 219 14.50 5.87 -20.12
CA GLU A 219 14.31 4.59 -20.82
C GLU A 219 13.92 3.44 -19.88
N ASP A 220 14.41 3.45 -18.62
CA ASP A 220 14.23 2.31 -17.70
C ASP A 220 12.86 2.33 -17.01
N ALA A 221 12.21 3.46 -16.87
CA ALA A 221 10.85 3.56 -16.32
C ALA A 221 9.81 2.80 -17.16
N LEU A 222 10.09 2.57 -18.43
CA LEU A 222 9.22 1.88 -19.37
C LEU A 222 9.67 0.45 -19.70
N THR A 223 10.97 0.13 -19.56
CA THR A 223 11.57 -1.12 -20.03
C THR A 223 12.34 -1.91 -18.98
N GLY A 224 12.62 -1.34 -17.80
CA GLY A 224 13.44 -1.96 -16.75
C GLY A 224 12.88 -3.28 -16.19
N SER A 225 13.76 -4.15 -15.70
CA SER A 225 13.43 -5.43 -15.08
C SER A 225 12.47 -5.26 -13.91
N TRP A 226 11.44 -6.09 -13.86
CA TRP A 226 10.30 -5.95 -12.97
C TRP A 226 10.51 -6.76 -11.68
N ASP A 227 10.95 -6.15 -10.59
CA ASP A 227 11.35 -6.89 -9.41
C ASP A 227 10.26 -7.00 -8.31
N THR A 228 9.29 -6.08 -8.27
CA THR A 228 8.19 -6.13 -7.29
C THR A 228 6.89 -5.64 -7.91
N PHE A 229 5.81 -6.42 -7.77
CA PHE A 229 4.50 -6.10 -8.33
C PHE A 229 3.45 -6.06 -7.24
N SER A 230 2.62 -5.03 -7.22
CA SER A 230 1.35 -5.03 -6.54
C SER A 230 0.22 -5.25 -7.53
N TYR A 231 -0.75 -6.08 -7.16
CA TYR A 231 -1.93 -6.34 -7.96
C TYR A 231 -3.18 -5.88 -7.25
N ALA A 232 -4.05 -5.29 -8.04
CA ALA A 232 -5.36 -4.91 -7.59
C ALA A 232 -6.25 -6.12 -7.34
N ILE A 233 -7.01 -6.08 -6.28
CA ILE A 233 -8.21 -6.89 -6.11
C ILE A 233 -9.28 -6.27 -7.01
N SER A 234 -9.82 -7.03 -7.98
CA SER A 234 -10.85 -6.50 -8.86
C SER A 234 -12.20 -6.42 -8.14
N ASP A 235 -12.89 -5.32 -8.33
CA ASP A 235 -14.35 -5.03 -8.17
C ASP A 235 -15.23 -5.87 -7.23
N GLY A 236 -14.69 -6.38 -6.14
CA GLY A 236 -15.49 -6.88 -5.00
C GLY A 236 -16.19 -8.23 -5.17
N THR A 237 -16.05 -8.93 -6.28
CA THR A 237 -16.75 -10.21 -6.52
C THR A 237 -15.87 -11.40 -6.87
N SER A 238 -14.62 -11.18 -7.28
CA SER A 238 -13.65 -12.27 -7.50
C SER A 238 -12.21 -11.77 -7.36
N LEU A 239 -11.39 -12.53 -6.64
CA LEU A 239 -9.95 -12.40 -6.61
C LEU A 239 -9.38 -12.92 -7.94
N GLU A 240 -9.49 -12.13 -8.99
CA GLU A 240 -8.76 -12.40 -10.22
C GLU A 240 -7.35 -11.83 -10.13
N PHE A 241 -6.39 -12.68 -9.82
CA PHE A 241 -4.98 -12.37 -9.88
C PHE A 241 -4.50 -12.52 -11.33
N GLU A 242 -4.48 -11.46 -12.09
CA GLU A 242 -3.71 -11.42 -13.33
C GLU A 242 -2.23 -11.25 -12.98
N VAL A 243 -1.49 -12.34 -12.95
CA VAL A 243 -0.03 -12.32 -12.88
C VAL A 243 0.49 -11.97 -14.25
N ASP A 244 0.80 -10.70 -14.50
CA ASP A 244 1.45 -10.29 -15.73
C ASP A 244 2.96 -10.50 -15.62
N TYR A 245 3.41 -11.67 -16.08
CA TYR A 245 4.83 -12.00 -16.23
C TYR A 245 5.43 -11.25 -17.44
N GLY A 246 5.63 -9.94 -17.33
CA GLY A 246 6.57 -9.22 -18.19
C GLY A 246 6.28 -9.25 -19.69
N ARG A 247 5.02 -9.30 -20.13
CA ARG A 247 4.64 -9.12 -21.52
C ARG A 247 4.02 -7.75 -21.77
N TYR A 248 4.85 -6.72 -21.71
CA TYR A 248 4.62 -5.50 -22.47
C TYR A 248 5.86 -5.31 -23.35
N LYS A 249 6.02 -6.18 -24.36
CA LYS A 249 6.63 -5.83 -25.62
C LYS A 249 5.48 -5.34 -26.50
N GLU A 250 5.63 -4.11 -26.98
CA GLU A 250 4.79 -3.28 -27.85
C GLU A 250 3.90 -2.28 -27.16
#